data_e71b6b830afc8047d06cc5f02705250d
#
_entry.id   e71b6b830afc8047d06cc5f02705250d
#
_cell.length_a   1.000
_cell.length_b   1.000
_cell.length_c   1.000
_cell.angle_alpha   90.00
_cell.angle_beta   90.00
_cell.angle_gamma   90.00
#
_symmetry.space_group_name_H-M   'P 1'
#
loop_
_entity.id
_entity.type
_entity.pdbx_description
1 polymer ?
#
loop_
_entity_poly.entity_id
_entity_poly.type
_entity_poly.pdbx_seq_one_letter_code
_entity_poly.pdbx_strand_id
1 'polypeptide(L)'
;MRYGRIRAIVVIGVLFVVMFFLFYPMNPSNTGLFANIPLGLDIKGGSLLEYTFSGNVTQDTANQVVTILRRRLDDANYTEANVAALGNSGIRVEIPGIDNPQQAESLIGQRGELYFAQVLDTVQSSVQPAPKIGLQYAGAQWLRTSDPSAPPNTWYLVNKNIQVGAGTLQLSGSDVTNAAAAMNTSNGGWEIDLSFGTKGSQNFYQITQALVGKPLAIVLDNSVLSAPIVQQAIQGGHAQITGNFTYKQAQDLAALIRSGNLPVTLNLTEEQTIGPTLGADVIRTSIIVGLIGMAIVLAYMLVYYGPLMGMVADLALVYNAFFVLGMLALTHGILTLPGMAGIILTIGTTVDGNVIIFERIKEEMRTGKTSKAAITAGFTRSTAVILDANITTLIVAFVLYYLGTGSIKGFAVTLTIGIIGTIFTSLVFSRVLMDLIAPVVKNKYLPLTSNAGQVKPVESDQKNTTSNNKNKKGGNQR
;
A
#
# COMPACT_ATOMS: atom_id res chain seq x y z
N MET A 1 32.72 26.16 0.07
CA MET A 1 33.16 24.81 0.47
C MET A 1 32.22 24.12 1.47
N ARG A 2 31.65 24.80 2.47
CA ARG A 2 30.79 24.18 3.52
C ARG A 2 29.48 23.56 2.96
N TYR A 3 28.77 24.27 2.09
CA TYR A 3 27.50 23.80 1.48
C TYR A 3 27.66 22.58 0.55
N GLY A 4 28.77 22.49 -0.20
CA GLY A 4 29.03 21.32 -1.06
C GLY A 4 29.27 20.04 -0.26
N ARG A 5 29.98 20.12 0.87
CA ARG A 5 30.19 18.97 1.77
C ARG A 5 28.91 18.51 2.42
N ILE A 6 28.01 19.43 2.83
CA ILE A 6 26.69 19.07 3.41
C ILE A 6 25.84 18.33 2.39
N ARG A 7 25.78 18.82 1.14
CA ARG A 7 25.03 18.14 0.07
C ARG A 7 25.58 16.74 -0.23
N ALA A 8 26.91 16.59 -0.28
CA ALA A 8 27.52 15.27 -0.48
C ALA A 8 27.18 14.30 0.65
N ILE A 9 27.19 14.74 1.92
CA ILE A 9 26.81 13.92 3.07
C ILE A 9 25.34 13.51 2.98
N VAL A 10 24.43 14.43 2.60
CA VAL A 10 23.01 14.14 2.42
C VAL A 10 22.80 13.10 1.31
N VAL A 11 23.46 13.25 0.16
CA VAL A 11 23.38 12.30 -0.94
C VAL A 11 23.83 10.90 -0.53
N ILE A 12 24.99 10.81 0.15
CA ILE A 12 25.53 9.52 0.62
C ILE A 12 24.61 8.92 1.70
N GLY A 13 24.10 9.74 2.63
CA GLY A 13 23.17 9.29 3.68
C GLY A 13 21.88 8.74 3.12
N VAL A 14 21.25 9.43 2.16
CA VAL A 14 20.03 8.96 1.49
C VAL A 14 20.29 7.66 0.73
N LEU A 15 21.41 7.57 -0.01
CA LEU A 15 21.79 6.35 -0.71
C LEU A 15 21.96 5.18 0.27
N PHE A 16 22.63 5.40 1.39
CA PHE A 16 22.84 4.35 2.39
C PHE A 16 21.52 3.86 2.98
N VAL A 17 20.61 4.75 3.35
CA VAL A 17 19.28 4.40 3.88
C VAL A 17 18.49 3.62 2.84
N VAL A 18 18.43 4.10 1.60
CA VAL A 18 17.71 3.45 0.51
C VAL A 18 18.26 2.05 0.23
N MET A 19 19.57 1.90 0.13
CA MET A 19 20.23 0.60 -0.09
C MET A 19 20.02 -0.35 1.09
N PHE A 20 20.03 0.17 2.32
CA PHE A 20 19.75 -0.64 3.51
C PHE A 20 18.36 -1.26 3.44
N PHE A 21 17.31 -0.47 3.22
CA PHE A 21 15.94 -0.99 3.14
C PHE A 21 15.68 -1.87 1.91
N LEU A 22 16.43 -1.67 0.83
CA LEU A 22 16.30 -2.48 -0.37
C LEU A 22 16.94 -3.87 -0.22
N PHE A 23 18.13 -3.94 0.38
CA PHE A 23 18.92 -5.17 0.41
C PHE A 23 18.97 -5.87 1.77
N TYR A 24 18.59 -5.19 2.85
CA TYR A 24 18.52 -5.84 4.17
C TYR A 24 17.30 -6.76 4.24
N PRO A 25 17.48 -8.08 4.39
CA PRO A 25 16.36 -9.01 4.40
C PRO A 25 15.55 -8.84 5.69
N MET A 26 14.39 -8.19 5.59
CA MET A 26 13.43 -8.08 6.70
C MET A 26 12.80 -9.45 7.02
N ASN A 27 12.69 -10.31 6.01
CA ASN A 27 12.25 -11.70 6.16
C ASN A 27 13.32 -12.63 5.60
N PRO A 28 14.00 -13.46 6.43
CA PRO A 28 15.10 -14.33 6.00
C PRO A 28 14.73 -15.36 4.93
N SER A 29 13.44 -15.70 4.80
CA SER A 29 12.93 -16.64 3.78
C SER A 29 12.72 -16.02 2.41
N ASN A 30 12.78 -14.70 2.30
CA ASN A 30 12.53 -13.98 1.06
C ASN A 30 13.83 -13.33 0.57
N THR A 31 14.39 -13.84 -0.53
CA THR A 31 15.64 -13.37 -1.11
C THR A 31 15.39 -12.84 -2.54
N GLY A 32 15.87 -11.64 -2.83
CA GLY A 32 15.77 -11.02 -4.16
C GLY A 32 15.60 -9.50 -4.09
N LEU A 33 15.70 -8.86 -5.25
CA LEU A 33 15.64 -7.40 -5.37
C LEU A 33 14.30 -6.80 -4.90
N PHE A 34 13.20 -7.57 -4.99
CA PHE A 34 11.86 -7.15 -4.57
C PHE A 34 11.40 -7.81 -3.25
N ALA A 35 12.32 -8.45 -2.51
CA ALA A 35 11.99 -9.21 -1.31
C ALA A 35 11.27 -8.37 -0.24
N ASN A 36 11.61 -7.09 -0.13
CA ASN A 36 11.05 -6.17 0.87
C ASN A 36 9.93 -5.27 0.29
N ILE A 37 9.53 -5.47 -0.97
CA ILE A 37 8.49 -4.67 -1.63
C ILE A 37 7.23 -5.52 -1.75
N PRO A 38 6.11 -5.15 -1.10
CA PRO A 38 4.84 -5.84 -1.27
C PRO A 38 4.38 -5.79 -2.74
N LEU A 39 3.94 -6.93 -3.26
CA LEU A 39 3.48 -7.05 -4.65
C LEU A 39 1.95 -7.02 -4.71
N GLY A 40 1.41 -6.23 -5.63
CA GLY A 40 -0.03 -6.15 -5.86
C GLY A 40 -0.63 -7.41 -6.50
N LEU A 41 -1.95 -7.45 -6.54
CA LEU A 41 -2.73 -8.56 -7.10
C LEU A 41 -2.34 -8.89 -8.54
N ASP A 42 -2.10 -7.86 -9.37
CA ASP A 42 -1.76 -7.98 -10.79
C ASP A 42 -0.43 -8.72 -11.01
N ILE A 43 0.46 -8.71 -10.01
CA ILE A 43 1.80 -9.27 -10.05
C ILE A 43 1.89 -10.60 -9.32
N LYS A 44 1.33 -10.67 -8.11
CA LYS A 44 1.40 -11.86 -7.25
C LYS A 44 0.36 -12.91 -7.62
N GLY A 45 -0.66 -12.48 -8.38
CA GLY A 45 -1.89 -13.24 -8.53
C GLY A 45 -2.74 -13.19 -7.28
N GLY A 46 -3.92 -13.81 -7.29
CA GLY A 46 -4.82 -13.85 -6.15
C GLY A 46 -6.25 -13.56 -6.55
N SER A 47 -7.10 -13.14 -5.59
CA SER A 47 -8.53 -12.92 -5.79
C SER A 47 -8.92 -11.46 -5.64
N LEU A 48 -9.76 -10.99 -6.56
CA LEU A 48 -10.51 -9.74 -6.49
C LEU A 48 -11.97 -10.08 -6.25
N LEU A 49 -12.53 -9.52 -5.20
CA LEU A 49 -13.93 -9.72 -4.81
C LEU A 49 -14.62 -8.36 -4.70
N GLU A 50 -15.75 -8.21 -5.38
CA GLU A 50 -16.60 -7.03 -5.22
C GLU A 50 -17.91 -7.42 -4.56
N TYR A 51 -18.27 -6.63 -3.56
CA TYR A 51 -19.50 -6.81 -2.80
C TYR A 51 -20.35 -5.56 -2.90
N THR A 52 -21.67 -5.76 -3.05
CA THR A 52 -22.67 -4.70 -2.88
C THR A 52 -23.29 -4.76 -1.50
N PHE A 53 -23.64 -3.61 -0.96
CA PHE A 53 -24.35 -3.51 0.31
C PHE A 53 -25.84 -3.86 0.16
N SER A 54 -26.39 -4.59 1.14
CA SER A 54 -27.83 -4.77 1.25
C SER A 54 -28.46 -3.53 1.89
N GLY A 55 -29.16 -2.71 1.09
CA GLY A 55 -29.86 -1.50 1.54
C GLY A 55 -29.03 -0.20 1.39
N ASN A 56 -29.60 0.90 1.88
CA ASN A 56 -28.96 2.20 1.83
C ASN A 56 -27.89 2.32 2.94
N VAL A 57 -26.65 2.52 2.55
CA VAL A 57 -25.50 2.61 3.45
C VAL A 57 -24.92 4.02 3.41
N THR A 58 -24.60 4.57 4.60
CA THR A 58 -23.90 5.85 4.70
C THR A 58 -22.40 5.65 4.43
N GLN A 59 -21.69 6.74 4.07
CA GLN A 59 -20.24 6.70 3.88
C GLN A 59 -19.50 6.25 5.17
N ASP A 60 -20.00 6.65 6.33
CA ASP A 60 -19.40 6.25 7.61
C ASP A 60 -19.55 4.75 7.84
N THR A 61 -20.71 4.19 7.52
CA THR A 61 -20.93 2.73 7.61
C THR A 61 -20.04 1.98 6.62
N ALA A 62 -19.90 2.46 5.39
CA ALA A 62 -18.98 1.88 4.41
C ALA A 62 -17.53 1.89 4.91
N ASN A 63 -17.08 2.99 5.50
CA ASN A 63 -15.75 3.11 6.09
C ASN A 63 -15.55 2.16 7.30
N GLN A 64 -16.58 1.96 8.12
CA GLN A 64 -16.55 0.96 9.20
C GLN A 64 -16.38 -0.45 8.65
N VAL A 65 -17.12 -0.82 7.59
CA VAL A 65 -16.98 -2.11 6.93
C VAL A 65 -15.57 -2.29 6.37
N VAL A 66 -14.99 -1.28 5.71
CA VAL A 66 -13.59 -1.31 5.23
C VAL A 66 -12.63 -1.60 6.40
N THR A 67 -12.82 -0.93 7.54
CA THR A 67 -11.97 -1.11 8.72
C THR A 67 -12.07 -2.52 9.28
N ILE A 68 -13.28 -3.06 9.39
CA ILE A 68 -13.52 -4.43 9.88
C ILE A 68 -12.91 -5.45 8.95
N LEU A 69 -13.15 -5.34 7.63
CA LEU A 69 -12.62 -6.27 6.65
C LEU A 69 -11.10 -6.24 6.57
N ARG A 70 -10.49 -5.05 6.61
CA ARG A 70 -9.03 -4.93 6.67
C ARG A 70 -8.47 -5.64 7.89
N ARG A 71 -9.06 -5.42 9.07
CA ARG A 71 -8.65 -6.10 10.30
C ARG A 71 -8.78 -7.63 10.19
N ARG A 72 -9.89 -8.14 9.59
CA ARG A 72 -10.06 -9.58 9.35
C ARG A 72 -8.94 -10.18 8.51
N LEU A 73 -8.60 -9.48 7.43
CA LEU A 73 -7.56 -9.91 6.50
C LEU A 73 -6.16 -9.85 7.12
N ASP A 74 -5.87 -8.78 7.86
CA ASP A 74 -4.61 -8.64 8.60
C ASP A 74 -4.46 -9.75 9.66
N ASP A 75 -5.51 -10.01 10.44
CA ASP A 75 -5.55 -11.06 11.46
C ASP A 75 -5.48 -12.48 10.88
N ALA A 76 -5.97 -12.66 9.65
CA ALA A 76 -5.84 -13.90 8.88
C ALA A 76 -4.50 -14.02 8.13
N ASN A 77 -3.58 -13.06 8.34
CA ASN A 77 -2.23 -12.98 7.76
C ASN A 77 -2.20 -12.59 6.27
N TYR A 78 -3.24 -11.92 5.77
CA TYR A 78 -3.29 -11.32 4.42
C TYR A 78 -2.96 -9.82 4.47
N THR A 79 -1.77 -9.48 4.97
CA THR A 79 -1.33 -8.08 5.22
C THR A 79 -1.17 -7.24 3.95
N GLU A 80 -1.06 -7.88 2.79
CA GLU A 80 -0.95 -7.21 1.48
C GLU A 80 -2.34 -6.95 0.85
N ALA A 81 -3.42 -7.37 1.52
CA ALA A 81 -4.78 -7.17 1.01
C ALA A 81 -5.17 -5.69 0.99
N ASN A 82 -5.87 -5.30 -0.07
CA ASN A 82 -6.40 -3.95 -0.23
C ASN A 82 -7.92 -3.97 -0.15
N VAL A 83 -8.49 -3.16 0.75
CA VAL A 83 -9.94 -3.01 0.91
C VAL A 83 -10.32 -1.57 0.64
N ALA A 84 -11.22 -1.35 -0.29
CA ALA A 84 -11.68 -0.02 -0.69
C ALA A 84 -13.20 0.04 -0.83
N ALA A 85 -13.79 1.13 -0.32
CA ALA A 85 -15.21 1.40 -0.55
C ALA A 85 -15.44 1.87 -1.98
N LEU A 86 -16.49 1.38 -2.63
CA LEU A 86 -17.01 1.83 -3.92
C LEU A 86 -18.14 2.83 -3.67
N GLY A 87 -17.79 3.98 -3.07
CA GLY A 87 -18.77 4.95 -2.57
C GLY A 87 -19.69 4.32 -1.52
N ASN A 88 -21.01 4.54 -1.66
CA ASN A 88 -22.02 3.98 -0.77
C ASN A 88 -22.67 2.70 -1.31
N SER A 89 -22.18 2.18 -2.45
CA SER A 89 -22.80 1.04 -3.14
C SER A 89 -22.19 -0.30 -2.77
N GLY A 90 -20.92 -0.33 -2.40
CA GLY A 90 -20.24 -1.59 -2.15
C GLY A 90 -18.80 -1.47 -1.70
N ILE A 91 -18.11 -2.60 -1.72
CA ILE A 91 -16.71 -2.75 -1.31
C ILE A 91 -15.97 -3.60 -2.35
N ARG A 92 -14.75 -3.19 -2.68
CA ARG A 92 -13.80 -3.99 -3.42
C ARG A 92 -12.72 -4.50 -2.48
N VAL A 93 -12.41 -5.78 -2.58
CA VAL A 93 -11.37 -6.46 -1.81
C VAL A 93 -10.42 -7.16 -2.77
N GLU A 94 -9.15 -6.84 -2.68
CA GLU A 94 -8.06 -7.45 -3.44
C GLU A 94 -7.16 -8.21 -2.48
N ILE A 95 -6.97 -9.52 -2.69
CA ILE A 95 -6.16 -10.38 -1.82
C ILE A 95 -5.07 -11.05 -2.64
N PRO A 96 -3.87 -10.48 -2.68
CA PRO A 96 -2.74 -11.07 -3.38
C PRO A 96 -2.32 -12.41 -2.76
N GLY A 97 -1.97 -13.37 -3.62
CA GLY A 97 -1.42 -14.66 -3.21
C GLY A 97 -2.39 -15.64 -2.58
N ILE A 98 -3.71 -15.41 -2.70
CA ILE A 98 -4.73 -16.41 -2.33
C ILE A 98 -5.11 -17.22 -3.58
N ASP A 99 -4.89 -18.52 -3.53
CA ASP A 99 -5.15 -19.41 -4.67
C ASP A 99 -6.60 -19.91 -4.71
N ASN A 100 -7.32 -19.81 -3.59
CA ASN A 100 -8.69 -20.29 -3.44
C ASN A 100 -9.66 -19.15 -3.11
N PRO A 101 -10.45 -18.68 -4.08
CA PRO A 101 -11.41 -17.58 -3.87
C PRO A 101 -12.48 -17.91 -2.82
N GLN A 102 -12.90 -19.17 -2.68
CA GLN A 102 -13.89 -19.58 -1.68
C GLN A 102 -13.37 -19.36 -0.25
N GLN A 103 -12.05 -19.49 -0.03
CA GLN A 103 -11.46 -19.17 1.25
C GLN A 103 -11.50 -17.67 1.53
N ALA A 104 -11.25 -16.84 0.52
CA ALA A 104 -11.39 -15.39 0.63
C ALA A 104 -12.85 -14.99 0.91
N GLU A 105 -13.79 -15.57 0.18
CA GLU A 105 -15.22 -15.34 0.36
C GLU A 105 -15.68 -15.70 1.79
N SER A 106 -15.21 -16.83 2.33
CA SER A 106 -15.57 -17.26 3.69
C SER A 106 -15.12 -16.30 4.79
N LEU A 107 -13.98 -15.60 4.58
CA LEU A 107 -13.48 -14.60 5.50
C LEU A 107 -14.24 -13.27 5.41
N ILE A 108 -14.66 -12.88 4.22
CA ILE A 108 -15.22 -11.57 3.92
C ILE A 108 -16.73 -11.58 3.98
N GLY A 109 -17.37 -12.58 3.39
CA GLY A 109 -18.83 -12.66 3.23
C GLY A 109 -19.58 -12.91 4.54
N GLN A 110 -18.93 -13.52 5.53
CA GLN A 110 -19.57 -13.79 6.82
C GLN A 110 -19.74 -12.52 7.64
N ARG A 111 -20.93 -12.34 8.25
CA ARG A 111 -21.19 -11.19 9.11
C ARG A 111 -20.32 -11.20 10.36
N GLY A 112 -19.99 -12.40 10.86
CA GLY A 112 -19.22 -12.59 12.09
C GLY A 112 -20.06 -12.26 13.34
N GLU A 113 -21.37 -12.47 13.28
CA GLU A 113 -22.26 -12.27 14.42
C GLU A 113 -22.10 -13.43 15.40
N LEU A 114 -21.18 -13.28 16.34
CA LEU A 114 -20.98 -14.22 17.44
C LEU A 114 -21.95 -13.92 18.56
N TYR A 115 -22.66 -14.94 19.05
CA TYR A 115 -23.42 -14.86 20.29
C TYR A 115 -23.48 -16.20 21.00
N PHE A 116 -23.75 -16.15 22.31
CA PHE A 116 -23.95 -17.31 23.14
C PHE A 116 -25.45 -17.50 23.36
N ALA A 117 -25.92 -18.74 23.33
CA ALA A 117 -27.33 -19.04 23.43
C ALA A 117 -27.60 -20.28 24.28
N GLN A 118 -28.67 -20.24 25.07
CA GLN A 118 -29.15 -21.40 25.78
C GLN A 118 -29.74 -22.41 24.79
N VAL A 119 -29.35 -23.67 24.89
CA VAL A 119 -29.99 -24.75 24.15
C VAL A 119 -31.25 -25.21 24.89
N LEU A 120 -32.38 -25.15 24.22
CA LEU A 120 -33.69 -25.56 24.75
C LEU A 120 -34.08 -26.97 24.30
N ASP A 121 -33.61 -27.39 23.12
CA ASP A 121 -33.89 -28.70 22.57
C ASP A 121 -32.87 -29.08 21.48
N THR A 122 -32.77 -30.38 21.17
CA THR A 122 -31.87 -30.93 20.16
C THR A 122 -32.57 -32.02 19.38
N VAL A 123 -32.52 -31.95 18.04
CA VAL A 123 -33.14 -32.91 17.14
C VAL A 123 -32.19 -33.26 15.99
N GLN A 124 -32.20 -34.54 15.60
CA GLN A 124 -31.55 -34.98 14.37
C GLN A 124 -32.59 -35.07 13.24
N SER A 125 -32.45 -34.26 12.21
CA SER A 125 -33.38 -34.22 11.10
C SER A 125 -32.66 -33.73 9.84
N SER A 126 -32.97 -34.34 8.69
CA SER A 126 -32.49 -33.87 7.39
C SER A 126 -33.15 -32.56 6.94
N VAL A 127 -34.27 -32.18 7.55
CA VAL A 127 -35.02 -30.97 7.27
C VAL A 127 -35.10 -30.13 8.55
N GLN A 128 -35.17 -28.83 8.41
CA GLN A 128 -35.35 -27.93 9.54
C GLN A 128 -36.62 -28.25 10.32
N PRO A 129 -36.52 -28.46 11.64
CA PRO A 129 -37.69 -28.74 12.48
C PRO A 129 -38.69 -27.55 12.50
N ALA A 130 -39.95 -27.84 12.68
CA ALA A 130 -40.96 -26.79 12.80
C ALA A 130 -40.75 -25.93 14.05
N PRO A 131 -41.06 -24.63 14.02
CA PRO A 131 -40.95 -23.76 15.19
C PRO A 131 -41.78 -24.30 16.37
N LYS A 132 -41.23 -24.31 17.56
CA LYS A 132 -41.97 -24.66 18.78
C LYS A 132 -42.79 -23.45 19.28
N ILE A 133 -44.01 -23.71 19.65
CA ILE A 133 -44.97 -22.70 20.13
C ILE A 133 -45.03 -22.77 21.65
N GLY A 134 -44.99 -21.63 22.32
CA GLY A 134 -45.12 -21.48 23.76
C GLY A 134 -44.27 -20.34 24.31
N LEU A 135 -44.64 -19.73 25.44
CA LEU A 135 -43.91 -18.61 26.02
C LEU A 135 -42.46 -18.94 26.35
N GLN A 136 -42.17 -20.20 26.73
CA GLN A 136 -40.85 -20.71 26.99
C GLN A 136 -39.92 -20.76 25.76
N TYR A 137 -40.51 -20.71 24.56
CA TYR A 137 -39.77 -20.72 23.29
C TYR A 137 -39.75 -19.35 22.60
N ALA A 138 -40.23 -18.30 23.28
CA ALA A 138 -40.27 -16.96 22.72
C ALA A 138 -38.85 -16.48 22.37
N GLY A 139 -38.63 -16.15 21.11
CA GLY A 139 -37.31 -15.76 20.58
C GLY A 139 -36.32 -16.90 20.36
N ALA A 140 -36.77 -18.18 20.49
CA ALA A 140 -35.94 -19.33 20.14
C ALA A 140 -36.04 -19.65 18.64
N GLN A 141 -34.92 -20.13 18.09
CA GLN A 141 -34.83 -20.55 16.68
C GLN A 141 -34.07 -21.86 16.54
N TRP A 142 -34.43 -22.64 15.54
CA TRP A 142 -33.68 -23.83 15.17
C TRP A 142 -32.48 -23.45 14.30
N LEU A 143 -31.28 -23.83 14.76
CA LEU A 143 -30.03 -23.68 14.03
C LEU A 143 -29.35 -25.01 13.82
N ARG A 144 -28.82 -25.21 12.61
CA ARG A 144 -28.01 -26.38 12.29
C ARG A 144 -26.63 -26.24 12.89
N THR A 145 -26.04 -27.34 13.31
CA THR A 145 -24.64 -27.35 13.74
C THR A 145 -23.68 -27.42 12.55
N SER A 146 -22.58 -26.70 12.67
CA SER A 146 -21.38 -26.87 11.84
C SER A 146 -20.26 -27.62 12.58
N ASP A 147 -20.50 -28.08 13.80
CA ASP A 147 -19.55 -28.87 14.56
C ASP A 147 -19.32 -30.24 13.91
N PRO A 148 -18.10 -30.52 13.39
CA PRO A 148 -17.81 -31.82 12.77
C PRO A 148 -17.88 -33.00 13.77
N SER A 149 -17.84 -32.72 15.07
CA SER A 149 -17.90 -33.73 16.14
C SER A 149 -19.33 -34.10 16.49
N ALA A 150 -20.30 -33.29 16.09
CA ALA A 150 -21.72 -33.58 16.32
C ALA A 150 -22.27 -34.60 15.30
N PRO A 151 -23.30 -35.40 15.65
CA PRO A 151 -23.95 -36.27 14.68
C PRO A 151 -24.46 -35.49 13.47
N PRO A 152 -24.41 -36.06 12.26
CA PRO A 152 -24.87 -35.38 11.06
C PRO A 152 -26.36 -34.98 11.17
N ASN A 153 -26.70 -33.81 10.57
CA ASN A 153 -28.06 -33.27 10.61
C ASN A 153 -28.62 -32.96 12.00
N THR A 154 -27.74 -32.59 12.94
CA THR A 154 -28.16 -32.11 14.27
C THR A 154 -28.63 -30.65 14.20
N TRP A 155 -29.80 -30.37 14.78
CA TRP A 155 -30.39 -29.06 14.95
C TRP A 155 -30.53 -28.76 16.44
N TYR A 156 -30.13 -27.54 16.83
CA TYR A 156 -30.33 -27.04 18.18
C TYR A 156 -31.41 -25.96 18.20
N LEU A 157 -32.36 -26.05 19.10
CA LEU A 157 -33.26 -24.96 19.41
C LEU A 157 -32.58 -24.03 20.39
N VAL A 158 -32.17 -22.87 19.93
CA VAL A 158 -31.35 -21.94 20.73
C VAL A 158 -32.09 -20.66 21.01
N ASN A 159 -31.85 -20.07 22.20
CA ASN A 159 -32.37 -18.78 22.57
C ASN A 159 -31.23 -17.88 23.06
N LYS A 160 -31.01 -16.74 22.39
CA LYS A 160 -29.98 -15.76 22.77
C LYS A 160 -30.30 -15.00 24.05
N ASN A 161 -31.59 -14.96 24.46
CA ASN A 161 -32.03 -14.41 25.73
C ASN A 161 -31.96 -15.50 26.80
N ILE A 162 -30.83 -15.56 27.52
CA ILE A 162 -30.55 -16.59 28.49
C ILE A 162 -31.19 -16.21 29.82
N GLN A 163 -32.00 -17.11 30.39
CA GLN A 163 -32.65 -16.88 31.68
C GLN A 163 -31.63 -16.98 32.81
N VAL A 164 -31.52 -15.91 33.60
CA VAL A 164 -30.65 -15.83 34.77
C VAL A 164 -31.47 -15.26 35.95
N GLY A 165 -31.90 -16.12 36.86
CA GLY A 165 -32.83 -15.73 37.92
C GLY A 165 -34.15 -15.22 37.36
N ALA A 166 -34.57 -14.02 37.76
CA ALA A 166 -35.79 -13.36 37.28
C ALA A 166 -35.59 -12.52 35.99
N GLY A 167 -34.39 -12.42 35.49
CA GLY A 167 -34.04 -11.62 34.33
C GLY A 167 -33.49 -12.44 33.17
N THR A 168 -33.14 -11.75 32.11
CA THR A 168 -32.45 -12.33 30.94
C THR A 168 -31.13 -11.63 30.65
N LEU A 169 -30.10 -12.36 30.30
CA LEU A 169 -28.82 -11.86 29.86
C LEU A 169 -28.54 -12.29 28.41
N GLN A 170 -27.82 -11.43 27.70
CA GLN A 170 -27.26 -11.74 26.40
C GLN A 170 -25.75 -11.62 26.49
N LEU A 171 -25.03 -12.45 25.72
CA LEU A 171 -23.58 -12.39 25.54
C LEU A 171 -23.27 -12.52 24.07
N SER A 172 -22.55 -11.58 23.53
CA SER A 172 -22.27 -11.44 22.09
C SER A 172 -20.80 -11.23 21.80
N GLY A 173 -20.43 -11.23 20.52
CA GLY A 173 -19.07 -10.93 20.09
C GLY A 173 -18.57 -9.55 20.51
N SER A 174 -19.44 -8.58 20.77
CA SER A 174 -19.03 -7.25 21.28
C SER A 174 -18.49 -7.29 22.71
N ASP A 175 -18.78 -8.36 23.46
CA ASP A 175 -18.26 -8.58 24.81
C ASP A 175 -16.88 -9.25 24.80
N VAL A 176 -16.45 -9.80 23.65
CA VAL A 176 -15.14 -10.45 23.43
C VAL A 176 -14.08 -9.39 23.16
N THR A 177 -13.01 -9.40 23.91
CA THR A 177 -11.85 -8.50 23.74
C THR A 177 -10.72 -9.11 22.95
N ASN A 178 -10.59 -10.44 23.01
CA ASN A 178 -9.59 -11.18 22.26
C ASN A 178 -10.08 -12.57 21.88
N ALA A 179 -9.62 -13.04 20.72
CA ALA A 179 -9.80 -14.41 20.24
C ALA A 179 -8.50 -14.88 19.59
N ALA A 180 -8.00 -16.06 19.94
CA ALA A 180 -6.75 -16.60 19.43
C ALA A 180 -6.86 -18.12 19.19
N ALA A 181 -6.23 -18.60 18.10
CA ALA A 181 -6.08 -20.03 17.88
C ALA A 181 -5.05 -20.57 18.87
N ALA A 182 -5.40 -21.63 19.59
CA ALA A 182 -4.55 -22.31 20.56
C ALA A 182 -4.52 -23.82 20.29
N MET A 183 -3.43 -24.45 20.70
CA MET A 183 -3.31 -25.90 20.58
C MET A 183 -3.94 -26.57 21.83
N ASN A 184 -4.95 -27.40 21.61
CA ASN A 184 -5.57 -28.14 22.67
C ASN A 184 -4.61 -29.29 23.12
N THR A 185 -4.07 -29.15 24.30
CA THR A 185 -3.09 -30.13 24.86
C THR A 185 -3.70 -31.49 25.21
N SER A 186 -5.04 -31.57 25.30
CA SER A 186 -5.73 -32.80 25.70
C SER A 186 -6.01 -33.75 24.53
N ASN A 187 -6.26 -33.20 23.31
CA ASN A 187 -6.60 -34.01 22.13
C ASN A 187 -5.65 -33.77 20.94
N GLY A 188 -4.67 -32.86 21.06
CA GLY A 188 -3.73 -32.51 19.99
C GLY A 188 -4.33 -31.74 18.82
N GLY A 189 -5.61 -31.31 18.91
CA GLY A 189 -6.32 -30.48 17.92
C GLY A 189 -6.10 -29.00 18.16
N TRP A 190 -6.79 -28.17 17.34
CA TRP A 190 -6.81 -26.72 17.50
C TRP A 190 -8.15 -26.26 18.07
N GLU A 191 -8.10 -25.25 18.92
CA GLU A 191 -9.26 -24.60 19.56
C GLU A 191 -9.12 -23.09 19.47
N ILE A 192 -10.18 -22.36 19.77
CA ILE A 192 -10.16 -20.89 19.81
C ILE A 192 -10.37 -20.45 21.25
N ASP A 193 -9.35 -19.82 21.83
CA ASP A 193 -9.43 -19.18 23.13
C ASP A 193 -10.09 -17.82 23.02
N LEU A 194 -11.11 -17.57 23.82
CA LEU A 194 -11.83 -16.31 23.94
C LEU A 194 -11.53 -15.64 25.27
N SER A 195 -11.35 -14.31 25.23
CA SER A 195 -11.28 -13.48 26.42
C SER A 195 -12.35 -12.41 26.38
N PHE A 196 -13.11 -12.27 27.46
CA PHE A 196 -14.16 -11.28 27.60
C PHE A 196 -13.68 -10.04 28.33
N GLY A 197 -14.26 -8.86 28.01
CA GLY A 197 -14.10 -7.65 28.77
C GLY A 197 -14.76 -7.74 30.17
N THR A 198 -14.58 -6.74 31.02
CA THR A 198 -15.05 -6.77 32.43
C THR A 198 -16.55 -7.08 32.53
N LYS A 199 -17.39 -6.41 31.73
CA LYS A 199 -18.84 -6.65 31.73
C LYS A 199 -19.19 -8.01 31.15
N GLY A 200 -18.55 -8.39 30.04
CA GLY A 200 -18.71 -9.71 29.42
C GLY A 200 -18.33 -10.85 30.35
N SER A 201 -17.24 -10.72 31.11
CA SER A 201 -16.80 -11.70 32.10
C SER A 201 -17.84 -11.87 33.24
N GLN A 202 -18.44 -10.80 33.71
CA GLN A 202 -19.50 -10.86 34.71
C GLN A 202 -20.75 -11.56 34.16
N ASN A 203 -21.19 -11.19 32.96
CA ASN A 203 -22.33 -11.81 32.30
C ASN A 203 -22.06 -13.30 32.02
N PHE A 204 -20.86 -13.64 31.55
CA PHE A 204 -20.47 -15.02 31.29
C PHE A 204 -20.49 -15.89 32.55
N TYR A 205 -19.97 -15.35 33.69
CA TYR A 205 -20.05 -16.02 34.98
C TYR A 205 -21.49 -16.32 35.38
N GLN A 206 -22.38 -15.30 35.33
CA GLN A 206 -23.79 -15.47 35.70
C GLN A 206 -24.52 -16.45 34.78
N ILE A 207 -24.26 -16.39 33.47
CA ILE A 207 -24.84 -17.32 32.48
C ILE A 207 -24.36 -18.75 32.75
N THR A 208 -23.04 -18.96 32.93
CA THR A 208 -22.51 -20.29 33.20
C THR A 208 -22.97 -20.84 34.54
N GLN A 209 -23.16 -20.00 35.54
CA GLN A 209 -23.73 -20.39 36.83
C GLN A 209 -25.19 -20.86 36.70
N ALA A 210 -26.00 -20.18 35.86
CA ALA A 210 -27.41 -20.53 35.63
C ALA A 210 -27.58 -21.79 34.77
N LEU A 211 -26.57 -22.10 33.96
CA LEU A 211 -26.59 -23.20 32.99
C LEU A 211 -25.72 -24.41 33.40
N VAL A 212 -25.30 -24.53 34.65
CA VAL A 212 -24.54 -25.73 35.13
C VAL A 212 -25.35 -26.99 34.79
N GLY A 213 -24.73 -27.97 34.15
CA GLY A 213 -25.35 -29.20 33.69
C GLY A 213 -26.16 -29.09 32.40
N LYS A 214 -26.24 -27.91 31.78
CA LYS A 214 -26.96 -27.67 30.53
C LYS A 214 -26.00 -27.24 29.41
N PRO A 215 -26.32 -27.48 28.13
CA PRO A 215 -25.50 -27.04 27.04
C PRO A 215 -25.65 -25.55 26.78
N LEU A 216 -24.51 -24.88 26.53
CA LEU A 216 -24.41 -23.49 26.11
C LEU A 216 -23.92 -23.47 24.65
N ALA A 217 -24.77 -23.07 23.71
CA ALA A 217 -24.40 -22.99 22.31
C ALA A 217 -23.57 -21.74 22.04
N ILE A 218 -22.49 -21.91 21.28
CA ILE A 218 -21.71 -20.83 20.68
C ILE A 218 -22.14 -20.75 19.24
N VAL A 219 -22.77 -19.65 18.87
CA VAL A 219 -23.38 -19.45 17.56
C VAL A 219 -22.63 -18.38 16.81
N LEU A 220 -22.24 -18.69 15.59
CA LEU A 220 -21.65 -17.74 14.65
C LEU A 220 -22.53 -17.67 13.41
N ASP A 221 -23.00 -16.48 13.11
CA ASP A 221 -23.97 -16.24 12.04
C ASP A 221 -25.16 -17.22 12.05
N ASN A 222 -25.81 -17.80 11.64
CA ASN A 222 -26.93 -18.72 11.83
C ASN A 222 -26.50 -20.21 11.98
N SER A 223 -25.27 -20.47 12.49
CA SER A 223 -24.76 -21.82 12.68
C SER A 223 -24.22 -22.05 14.10
N VAL A 224 -24.50 -23.18 14.69
CA VAL A 224 -23.96 -23.57 15.99
C VAL A 224 -22.56 -24.18 15.77
N LEU A 225 -21.51 -23.47 16.24
CA LEU A 225 -20.13 -23.92 16.13
C LEU A 225 -19.81 -25.05 17.14
N SER A 226 -20.36 -24.92 18.35
CA SER A 226 -20.17 -25.88 19.43
C SER A 226 -21.28 -25.65 20.47
N ALA A 227 -21.65 -26.71 21.20
CA ALA A 227 -22.64 -26.62 22.28
C ALA A 227 -22.20 -27.46 23.49
N PRO A 228 -21.08 -27.08 24.17
CA PRO A 228 -20.57 -27.81 25.32
C PRO A 228 -21.52 -27.74 26.50
N ILE A 229 -21.51 -28.80 27.32
CA ILE A 229 -22.23 -28.82 28.61
C ILE A 229 -21.39 -28.05 29.61
N VAL A 230 -21.98 -27.07 30.26
CA VAL A 230 -21.34 -26.26 31.31
C VAL A 230 -21.12 -27.14 32.55
N GLN A 231 -19.87 -27.45 32.87
CA GLN A 231 -19.53 -28.29 34.03
C GLN A 231 -19.64 -27.51 35.35
N GLN A 232 -19.21 -26.26 35.35
CA GLN A 232 -19.20 -25.39 36.51
C GLN A 232 -19.27 -23.93 36.08
N ALA A 233 -19.61 -23.03 37.01
CA ALA A 233 -19.56 -21.59 36.74
C ALA A 233 -18.14 -21.15 36.44
N ILE A 234 -17.94 -20.44 35.34
CA ILE A 234 -16.63 -20.05 34.83
C ILE A 234 -16.34 -18.60 35.25
N GLN A 235 -15.38 -18.42 36.16
CA GLN A 235 -14.85 -17.12 36.55
C GLN A 235 -13.66 -16.72 35.66
N GLY A 236 -13.35 -15.41 35.63
CA GLY A 236 -12.17 -14.90 34.92
C GLY A 236 -12.38 -14.54 33.46
N GLY A 237 -13.56 -14.84 32.89
CA GLY A 237 -13.91 -14.38 31.55
C GLY A 237 -13.11 -15.03 30.42
N HIS A 238 -12.76 -16.28 30.56
CA HIS A 238 -12.12 -17.09 29.51
C HIS A 238 -13.05 -18.22 29.08
N ALA A 239 -13.20 -18.41 27.78
CA ALA A 239 -13.93 -19.52 27.17
C ALA A 239 -13.12 -20.13 26.04
N GLN A 240 -13.39 -21.40 25.74
CA GLN A 240 -12.74 -22.11 24.63
C GLN A 240 -13.80 -22.64 23.67
N ILE A 241 -13.60 -22.41 22.38
CA ILE A 241 -14.39 -23.05 21.34
C ILE A 241 -13.62 -24.29 20.89
N THR A 242 -14.07 -25.42 21.37
CA THR A 242 -13.46 -26.72 21.02
C THR A 242 -14.17 -27.30 19.80
N GLY A 243 -13.40 -27.99 18.93
CA GLY A 243 -13.90 -28.63 17.72
C GLY A 243 -12.75 -29.35 17.02
N ASN A 244 -13.05 -29.99 15.90
CA ASN A 244 -12.01 -30.63 15.08
C ASN A 244 -11.48 -29.64 14.03
N PHE A 245 -10.85 -28.54 14.50
CA PHE A 245 -10.31 -27.50 13.65
C PHE A 245 -8.89 -27.82 13.20
N THR A 246 -8.58 -27.49 11.94
CA THR A 246 -7.19 -27.31 11.50
C THR A 246 -6.65 -25.99 12.03
N TYR A 247 -5.33 -25.81 12.06
CA TYR A 247 -4.70 -24.53 12.47
C TYR A 247 -5.27 -23.33 11.70
N LYS A 248 -5.39 -23.47 10.38
CA LYS A 248 -5.89 -22.39 9.51
C LYS A 248 -7.35 -22.05 9.81
N GLN A 249 -8.21 -23.06 10.02
CA GLN A 249 -9.61 -22.82 10.37
C GLN A 249 -9.75 -22.11 11.72
N ALA A 250 -8.97 -22.53 12.73
CA ALA A 250 -8.96 -21.88 14.03
C ALA A 250 -8.47 -20.43 13.95
N GLN A 251 -7.44 -20.18 13.15
CA GLN A 251 -6.90 -18.84 12.91
C GLN A 251 -7.92 -17.93 12.21
N ASP A 252 -8.54 -18.40 11.13
CA ASP A 252 -9.53 -17.64 10.36
C ASP A 252 -10.77 -17.33 11.22
N LEU A 253 -11.24 -18.30 12.01
CA LEU A 253 -12.36 -18.13 12.92
C LEU A 253 -12.02 -17.15 14.09
N ALA A 254 -10.83 -17.24 14.63
CA ALA A 254 -10.36 -16.29 15.63
C ALA A 254 -10.27 -14.84 15.07
N ALA A 255 -9.79 -14.70 13.84
CA ALA A 255 -9.74 -13.42 13.13
C ALA A 255 -11.15 -12.84 12.91
N LEU A 256 -12.10 -13.67 12.47
CA LEU A 256 -13.49 -13.28 12.29
C LEU A 256 -14.13 -12.78 13.59
N ILE A 257 -13.95 -13.52 14.69
CA ILE A 257 -14.50 -13.17 16.00
C ILE A 257 -13.84 -11.86 16.51
N ARG A 258 -12.52 -11.75 16.41
CA ARG A 258 -11.77 -10.58 16.91
C ARG A 258 -12.08 -9.30 16.12
N SER A 259 -12.34 -9.41 14.82
CA SER A 259 -12.66 -8.26 13.97
C SER A 259 -14.06 -7.68 14.26
N GLY A 260 -14.93 -8.47 14.84
CA GLY A 260 -16.31 -8.10 15.15
C GLY A 260 -17.29 -8.28 13.99
N ASN A 261 -18.53 -7.95 14.24
CA ASN A 261 -19.67 -8.09 13.37
C ASN A 261 -19.72 -6.98 12.30
N LEU A 262 -20.04 -7.34 11.06
CA LEU A 262 -20.33 -6.37 9.99
C LEU A 262 -21.70 -5.70 10.25
N PRO A 263 -21.77 -4.35 10.17
CA PRO A 263 -23.02 -3.61 10.39
C PRO A 263 -24.05 -3.82 9.26
N VAL A 264 -23.60 -4.34 8.12
CA VAL A 264 -24.42 -4.57 6.90
C VAL A 264 -24.09 -5.91 6.29
N THR A 265 -25.06 -6.49 5.56
CA THR A 265 -24.84 -7.70 4.77
C THR A 265 -24.17 -7.35 3.45
N LEU A 266 -23.15 -8.13 3.09
CA LEU A 266 -22.43 -8.03 1.84
C LEU A 266 -22.93 -9.10 0.86
N ASN A 267 -23.28 -8.69 -0.36
CA ASN A 267 -23.64 -9.60 -1.44
C ASN A 267 -22.51 -9.62 -2.47
N LEU A 268 -21.90 -10.76 -2.69
CA LEU A 268 -20.87 -10.94 -3.72
C LEU A 268 -21.47 -10.65 -5.10
N THR A 269 -20.88 -9.71 -5.83
CA THR A 269 -21.35 -9.26 -7.14
C THR A 269 -20.39 -9.69 -8.24
N GLU A 270 -19.09 -9.65 -7.95
CA GLU A 270 -18.04 -10.01 -8.88
C GLU A 270 -16.93 -10.76 -8.15
N GLU A 271 -16.45 -11.83 -8.78
CA GLU A 271 -15.32 -12.63 -8.35
C GLU A 271 -14.37 -12.81 -9.54
N GLN A 272 -13.15 -12.37 -9.39
CA GLN A 272 -12.11 -12.53 -10.40
C GLN A 272 -10.85 -13.12 -9.74
N THR A 273 -10.35 -14.23 -10.31
CA THR A 273 -9.08 -14.84 -9.88
C THR A 273 -8.00 -14.59 -10.92
N ILE A 274 -6.87 -14.06 -10.48
CA ILE A 274 -5.69 -13.83 -11.31
C ILE A 274 -4.66 -14.89 -10.94
N GLY A 275 -4.30 -15.73 -11.93
CA GLY A 275 -3.32 -16.78 -11.72
C GLY A 275 -1.89 -16.24 -11.52
N PRO A 276 -1.08 -16.84 -10.63
CA PRO A 276 0.27 -16.36 -10.29
C PRO A 276 1.26 -16.46 -11.47
N THR A 277 1.02 -17.30 -12.47
CA THR A 277 1.86 -17.45 -13.64
C THR A 277 1.89 -16.20 -14.53
N LEU A 278 0.74 -15.52 -14.67
CA LEU A 278 0.66 -14.27 -15.42
C LEU A 278 1.54 -13.18 -14.79
N GLY A 279 1.54 -13.07 -13.47
CA GLY A 279 2.33 -12.07 -12.75
C GLY A 279 3.84 -12.24 -12.91
N ALA A 280 4.34 -13.47 -12.83
CA ALA A 280 5.77 -13.76 -13.01
C ALA A 280 6.29 -13.40 -14.41
N ASP A 281 5.52 -13.72 -15.45
CA ASP A 281 5.87 -13.37 -16.83
C ASP A 281 5.84 -11.86 -17.07
N VAL A 282 4.90 -11.17 -16.47
CA VAL A 282 4.78 -9.71 -16.54
C VAL A 282 5.94 -9.02 -15.84
N ILE A 283 6.34 -9.47 -14.63
CA ILE A 283 7.52 -8.93 -13.94
C ILE A 283 8.75 -9.07 -14.82
N ARG A 284 9.01 -10.29 -15.32
CA ARG A 284 10.18 -10.57 -16.16
C ARG A 284 10.21 -9.68 -17.39
N THR A 285 9.09 -9.57 -18.09
CA THR A 285 8.97 -8.74 -19.29
C THR A 285 9.17 -7.26 -18.95
N SER A 286 8.57 -6.75 -17.88
CA SER A 286 8.70 -5.35 -17.48
C SER A 286 10.12 -4.99 -17.05
N ILE A 287 10.83 -5.89 -16.36
CA ILE A 287 12.25 -5.70 -16.04
C ILE A 287 13.09 -5.62 -17.31
N ILE A 288 12.87 -6.53 -18.25
CA ILE A 288 13.62 -6.54 -19.52
C ILE A 288 13.36 -5.24 -20.30
N VAL A 289 12.09 -4.84 -20.44
CA VAL A 289 11.71 -3.60 -21.15
C VAL A 289 12.28 -2.38 -20.44
N GLY A 290 12.21 -2.33 -19.10
CA GLY A 290 12.79 -1.26 -18.31
C GLY A 290 14.31 -1.15 -18.45
N LEU A 291 15.03 -2.28 -18.46
CA LEU A 291 16.48 -2.32 -18.66
C LEU A 291 16.87 -1.90 -20.09
N ILE A 292 16.12 -2.34 -21.10
CA ILE A 292 16.35 -1.93 -22.49
C ILE A 292 16.11 -0.41 -22.63
N GLY A 293 14.98 0.10 -22.10
CA GLY A 293 14.68 1.52 -22.12
C GLY A 293 15.78 2.35 -21.40
N MET A 294 16.20 1.89 -20.22
CA MET A 294 17.30 2.52 -19.49
C MET A 294 18.61 2.51 -20.29
N ALA A 295 18.99 1.38 -20.90
CA ALA A 295 20.22 1.28 -21.70
C ALA A 295 20.21 2.23 -22.90
N ILE A 296 19.06 2.37 -23.59
CA ILE A 296 18.91 3.31 -24.71
C ILE A 296 19.10 4.76 -24.23
N VAL A 297 18.49 5.12 -23.11
CA VAL A 297 18.60 6.47 -22.53
C VAL A 297 20.02 6.77 -22.07
N LEU A 298 20.71 5.84 -21.39
CA LEU A 298 22.11 5.97 -21.01
C LEU A 298 23.00 6.19 -22.24
N ALA A 299 22.84 5.37 -23.28
CA ALA A 299 23.59 5.53 -24.52
C ALA A 299 23.34 6.89 -25.19
N TYR A 300 22.07 7.32 -25.23
CA TYR A 300 21.69 8.64 -25.76
C TYR A 300 22.38 9.78 -25.00
N MET A 301 22.35 9.75 -23.66
CA MET A 301 22.96 10.80 -22.84
C MET A 301 24.47 10.89 -23.00
N LEU A 302 25.17 9.75 -23.08
CA LEU A 302 26.61 9.71 -23.33
C LEU A 302 26.97 10.27 -24.73
N VAL A 303 26.20 9.92 -25.74
CA VAL A 303 26.45 10.36 -27.14
C VAL A 303 26.12 11.84 -27.31
N TYR A 304 24.99 12.31 -26.77
CA TYR A 304 24.52 13.68 -26.98
C TYR A 304 25.24 14.70 -26.11
N TYR A 305 25.45 14.39 -24.81
CA TYR A 305 26.09 15.32 -23.85
C TYR A 305 27.58 15.07 -23.66
N GLY A 306 28.12 14.02 -24.28
CA GLY A 306 29.51 13.64 -24.15
C GLY A 306 29.83 12.96 -22.81
N PRO A 307 31.05 12.44 -22.63
CA PRO A 307 31.36 11.53 -21.53
C PRO A 307 31.25 12.17 -20.15
N LEU A 308 31.56 13.46 -19.99
CA LEU A 308 31.54 14.10 -18.66
C LEU A 308 30.11 14.42 -18.18
N MET A 309 29.32 15.13 -18.99
CA MET A 309 27.95 15.52 -18.60
C MET A 309 27.00 14.31 -18.72
N GLY A 310 27.17 13.48 -19.76
CA GLY A 310 26.39 12.25 -19.93
C GLY A 310 26.55 11.32 -18.74
N MET A 311 27.78 11.07 -18.27
CA MET A 311 28.02 10.22 -17.10
C MET A 311 27.35 10.77 -15.81
N VAL A 312 27.26 12.09 -15.64
CA VAL A 312 26.55 12.67 -14.51
C VAL A 312 25.05 12.37 -14.58
N ALA A 313 24.46 12.50 -15.78
CA ALA A 313 23.04 12.16 -15.95
C ALA A 313 22.77 10.66 -15.78
N ASP A 314 23.67 9.82 -16.27
CA ASP A 314 23.59 8.37 -16.16
C ASP A 314 23.66 7.90 -14.70
N LEU A 315 24.60 8.46 -13.95
CA LEU A 315 24.68 8.19 -12.50
C LEU A 315 23.46 8.70 -11.75
N ALA A 316 22.92 9.86 -12.15
CA ALA A 316 21.68 10.38 -11.57
C ALA A 316 20.48 9.48 -11.86
N LEU A 317 20.39 8.94 -13.08
CA LEU A 317 19.33 8.00 -13.47
C LEU A 317 19.39 6.69 -12.67
N VAL A 318 20.58 6.09 -12.59
CA VAL A 318 20.81 4.88 -11.80
C VAL A 318 20.49 5.12 -10.32
N TYR A 319 20.95 6.25 -9.78
CA TYR A 319 20.63 6.65 -8.41
C TYR A 319 19.12 6.77 -8.18
N ASN A 320 18.39 7.40 -9.11
CA ASN A 320 16.93 7.55 -9.01
C ASN A 320 16.22 6.21 -9.05
N ALA A 321 16.65 5.27 -9.90
CA ALA A 321 16.08 3.93 -9.94
C ALA A 321 16.19 3.21 -8.58
N PHE A 322 17.37 3.23 -7.96
CA PHE A 322 17.54 2.69 -6.61
C PHE A 322 16.77 3.47 -5.55
N PHE A 323 16.67 4.81 -5.68
CA PHE A 323 15.89 5.64 -4.78
C PHE A 323 14.41 5.22 -4.78
N VAL A 324 13.82 5.04 -5.95
CA VAL A 324 12.40 4.63 -6.07
C VAL A 324 12.16 3.26 -5.43
N LEU A 325 12.99 2.27 -5.76
CA LEU A 325 12.85 0.92 -5.20
C LEU A 325 13.06 0.90 -3.68
N GLY A 326 14.07 1.60 -3.18
CA GLY A 326 14.32 1.67 -1.74
C GLY A 326 13.25 2.44 -0.96
N MET A 327 12.69 3.49 -1.55
CA MET A 327 11.56 4.22 -0.95
C MET A 327 10.29 3.38 -0.94
N LEU A 328 10.04 2.56 -1.97
CA LEU A 328 8.94 1.59 -1.96
C LEU A 328 9.10 0.56 -0.84
N ALA A 329 10.30 0.03 -0.67
CA ALA A 329 10.60 -0.91 0.43
C ALA A 329 10.43 -0.24 1.80
N LEU A 330 10.92 1.00 1.98
CA LEU A 330 10.82 1.76 3.22
C LEU A 330 9.36 2.09 3.60
N THR A 331 8.55 2.47 2.64
CA THR A 331 7.16 2.89 2.85
C THR A 331 6.17 1.72 2.82
N HIS A 332 6.65 0.49 2.60
CA HIS A 332 5.81 -0.68 2.32
C HIS A 332 4.79 -0.42 1.20
N GLY A 333 5.20 0.36 0.20
CA GLY A 333 4.37 0.68 -0.96
C GLY A 333 4.12 -0.55 -1.82
N ILE A 334 2.85 -0.82 -2.15
CA ILE A 334 2.48 -1.98 -2.96
C ILE A 334 2.87 -1.72 -4.42
N LEU A 335 3.74 -2.57 -4.97
CA LEU A 335 4.13 -2.53 -6.37
C LEU A 335 3.07 -3.24 -7.22
N THR A 336 2.43 -2.48 -8.11
CA THR A 336 1.42 -2.97 -9.05
C THR A 336 1.94 -2.93 -10.48
N LEU A 337 1.25 -3.57 -11.43
CA LEU A 337 1.62 -3.53 -12.85
C LEU A 337 1.67 -2.09 -13.40
N PRO A 338 0.64 -1.24 -13.21
CA PRO A 338 0.75 0.17 -13.55
C PRO A 338 1.86 0.89 -12.77
N GLY A 339 2.13 0.48 -11.51
CA GLY A 339 3.24 1.00 -10.72
C GLY A 339 4.60 0.74 -11.36
N MET A 340 4.82 -0.44 -11.97
CA MET A 340 6.03 -0.72 -12.76
C MET A 340 6.13 0.20 -13.98
N ALA A 341 5.03 0.46 -14.68
CA ALA A 341 5.00 1.45 -15.75
C ALA A 341 5.34 2.86 -15.24
N GLY A 342 4.90 3.23 -14.04
CA GLY A 342 5.28 4.46 -13.34
C GLY A 342 6.79 4.57 -13.10
N ILE A 343 7.43 3.48 -12.66
CA ILE A 343 8.90 3.43 -12.51
C ILE A 343 9.59 3.66 -13.85
N ILE A 344 9.14 3.00 -14.92
CA ILE A 344 9.71 3.17 -16.26
C ILE A 344 9.52 4.61 -16.76
N LEU A 345 8.37 5.21 -16.51
CA LEU A 345 8.09 6.61 -16.85
C LEU A 345 9.04 7.57 -16.13
N THR A 346 9.37 7.30 -14.88
CA THR A 346 10.30 8.17 -14.11
C THR A 346 11.73 8.13 -14.61
N ILE A 347 12.14 7.09 -15.37
CA ILE A 347 13.41 7.07 -16.09
C ILE A 347 13.51 8.25 -17.05
N GLY A 348 12.46 8.48 -17.87
CA GLY A 348 12.41 9.62 -18.78
C GLY A 348 12.41 10.97 -18.06
N THR A 349 11.53 11.15 -17.08
CA THR A 349 11.43 12.42 -16.36
C THR A 349 12.69 12.81 -15.57
N THR A 350 13.45 11.82 -15.09
CA THR A 350 14.74 12.07 -14.42
C THR A 350 15.77 12.64 -15.36
N VAL A 351 15.80 12.13 -16.59
CA VAL A 351 16.71 12.62 -17.63
C VAL A 351 16.31 14.03 -18.08
N ASP A 352 15.03 14.31 -18.23
CA ASP A 352 14.53 15.65 -18.62
C ASP A 352 15.00 16.75 -17.70
N GLY A 353 15.01 16.52 -16.38
CA GLY A 353 15.55 17.46 -15.40
C GLY A 353 17.02 17.78 -15.63
N ASN A 354 17.85 16.76 -15.92
CA ASN A 354 19.26 16.91 -16.22
C ASN A 354 19.49 17.61 -17.58
N VAL A 355 18.69 17.28 -18.60
CA VAL A 355 18.71 17.92 -19.92
C VAL A 355 18.50 19.43 -19.80
N ILE A 356 17.45 19.86 -19.08
CA ILE A 356 17.16 21.28 -18.86
C ILE A 356 18.36 21.99 -18.20
N ILE A 357 18.97 21.38 -17.17
CA ILE A 357 20.13 21.94 -16.48
C ILE A 357 21.33 22.03 -17.43
N PHE A 358 21.63 20.98 -18.16
CA PHE A 358 22.80 20.93 -19.04
C PHE A 358 22.70 21.90 -20.22
N GLU A 359 21.53 22.03 -20.84
CA GLU A 359 21.34 23.02 -21.91
C GLU A 359 21.51 24.44 -21.35
N ARG A 360 21.02 24.70 -20.14
CA ARG A 360 21.22 26.00 -19.52
C ARG A 360 22.68 26.27 -19.16
N ILE A 361 23.42 25.27 -18.69
CA ILE A 361 24.87 25.38 -18.47
C ILE A 361 25.60 25.68 -19.78
N LYS A 362 25.25 25.00 -20.88
CA LYS A 362 25.83 25.26 -22.20
C LYS A 362 25.56 26.70 -22.68
N GLU A 363 24.34 27.18 -22.51
CA GLU A 363 23.99 28.59 -22.82
C GLU A 363 24.88 29.57 -22.04
N GLU A 364 25.00 29.39 -20.73
CA GLU A 364 25.81 30.23 -19.87
C GLU A 364 27.34 30.18 -20.21
N MET A 365 27.80 29.01 -20.65
CA MET A 365 29.19 28.87 -21.14
C MET A 365 29.40 29.59 -22.49
N ARG A 366 28.40 29.58 -23.38
CA ARG A 366 28.46 30.34 -24.64
C ARG A 366 28.52 31.85 -24.45
N THR A 367 27.97 32.36 -23.31
CA THR A 367 28.12 33.78 -22.95
C THR A 367 29.50 34.14 -22.37
N GLY A 368 30.47 33.20 -22.38
CA GLY A 368 31.83 33.43 -21.92
C GLY A 368 32.06 33.26 -20.43
N LYS A 369 31.09 32.71 -19.68
CA LYS A 369 31.29 32.42 -18.25
C LYS A 369 32.25 31.26 -18.01
N THR A 370 32.96 31.30 -16.91
CA THR A 370 33.78 30.16 -16.47
C THR A 370 32.88 28.96 -16.16
N SER A 371 33.39 27.71 -16.32
CA SER A 371 32.64 26.48 -16.07
C SER A 371 31.92 26.48 -14.72
N LYS A 372 32.62 26.92 -13.63
CA LYS A 372 32.01 27.01 -12.31
C LYS A 372 30.88 28.04 -12.22
N ALA A 373 31.03 29.21 -12.86
CA ALA A 373 29.99 30.24 -12.89
C ALA A 373 28.78 29.80 -13.74
N ALA A 374 29.05 29.13 -14.88
CA ALA A 374 28.03 28.60 -15.76
C ALA A 374 27.22 27.48 -15.10
N ILE A 375 27.87 26.54 -14.39
CA ILE A 375 27.18 25.48 -13.61
C ILE A 375 26.29 26.12 -12.55
N THR A 376 26.81 27.08 -11.77
CA THR A 376 25.99 27.74 -10.73
C THR A 376 24.77 28.46 -11.33
N ALA A 377 24.97 29.21 -12.42
CA ALA A 377 23.92 29.95 -13.08
C ALA A 377 22.89 28.99 -13.71
N GLY A 378 23.35 27.92 -14.37
CA GLY A 378 22.50 26.89 -14.98
C GLY A 378 21.55 26.27 -13.96
N PHE A 379 22.07 25.75 -12.85
CA PHE A 379 21.22 25.20 -11.79
C PHE A 379 20.25 26.22 -11.20
N THR A 380 20.68 27.44 -10.91
CA THR A 380 19.82 28.45 -10.32
C THR A 380 18.65 28.82 -11.23
N ARG A 381 18.89 28.94 -12.53
CA ARG A 381 17.86 29.31 -13.51
C ARG A 381 16.94 28.15 -13.89
N SER A 382 17.44 26.90 -13.85
CA SER A 382 16.65 25.71 -14.18
C SER A 382 15.77 25.24 -13.02
N THR A 383 16.11 25.61 -11.75
CA THR A 383 15.40 25.10 -10.56
C THR A 383 13.89 25.38 -10.62
N ALA A 384 13.48 26.61 -10.95
CA ALA A 384 12.05 26.95 -11.02
C ALA A 384 11.31 26.11 -12.09
N VAL A 385 11.90 26.00 -13.29
CA VAL A 385 11.29 25.25 -14.40
C VAL A 385 11.12 23.77 -14.05
N ILE A 386 12.14 23.17 -13.40
CA ILE A 386 12.10 21.77 -12.96
C ILE A 386 11.02 21.57 -11.88
N LEU A 387 10.95 22.48 -10.92
CA LEU A 387 9.93 22.40 -9.86
C LEU A 387 8.53 22.56 -10.42
N ASP A 388 8.30 23.56 -11.30
CA ASP A 388 6.98 23.80 -11.90
C ASP A 388 6.50 22.58 -12.70
N ALA A 389 7.36 21.99 -13.54
CA ALA A 389 7.03 20.81 -14.32
C ALA A 389 6.69 19.60 -13.44
N ASN A 390 7.44 19.40 -12.35
CA ASN A 390 7.23 18.26 -11.46
C ASN A 390 6.05 18.47 -10.50
N ILE A 391 5.77 19.69 -10.06
CA ILE A 391 4.61 20.01 -9.21
C ILE A 391 3.30 19.70 -9.95
N THR A 392 3.20 20.05 -11.24
CA THR A 392 2.01 19.73 -12.03
C THR A 392 1.74 18.22 -12.09
N THR A 393 2.78 17.42 -12.26
CA THR A 393 2.67 15.95 -12.28
C THR A 393 2.37 15.38 -10.88
N LEU A 394 2.92 15.99 -9.80
CA LEU A 394 2.57 15.62 -8.42
C LEU A 394 1.10 15.88 -8.10
N ILE A 395 0.50 16.97 -8.63
CA ILE A 395 -0.94 17.24 -8.47
C ILE A 395 -1.76 16.12 -9.11
N VAL A 396 -1.39 15.68 -10.31
CA VAL A 396 -2.06 14.56 -10.99
C VAL A 396 -1.89 13.26 -10.18
N ALA A 397 -0.69 12.97 -9.71
CA ALA A 397 -0.43 11.80 -8.87
C ALA A 397 -1.25 11.82 -7.57
N PHE A 398 -1.39 12.99 -6.93
CA PHE A 398 -2.24 13.16 -5.75
C PHE A 398 -3.72 12.87 -6.04
N VAL A 399 -4.25 13.39 -7.15
CA VAL A 399 -5.63 13.11 -7.57
C VAL A 399 -5.83 11.61 -7.83
N LEU A 400 -4.89 10.96 -8.52
CA LEU A 400 -4.94 9.51 -8.77
C LEU A 400 -4.85 8.69 -7.47
N TYR A 401 -4.07 9.13 -6.49
CA TYR A 401 -3.98 8.47 -5.20
C TYR A 401 -5.29 8.58 -4.40
N TYR A 402 -5.95 9.73 -4.45
CA TYR A 402 -7.15 9.99 -3.66
C TYR A 402 -8.41 9.39 -4.28
N LEU A 403 -8.55 9.50 -5.61
CA LEU A 403 -9.73 9.01 -6.34
C LEU A 403 -9.54 7.59 -6.91
N GLY A 404 -8.30 7.12 -7.06
CA GLY A 404 -8.01 5.80 -7.62
C GLY A 404 -8.27 4.68 -6.63
N THR A 405 -8.46 3.48 -7.18
CA THR A 405 -8.59 2.23 -6.41
C THR A 405 -7.53 1.22 -6.87
N GLY A 406 -7.23 0.24 -6.02
CA GLY A 406 -6.38 -0.89 -6.37
C GLY A 406 -5.07 -0.51 -7.04
N SER A 407 -4.82 -1.03 -8.21
CA SER A 407 -3.58 -0.85 -8.98
C SER A 407 -3.32 0.60 -9.38
N ILE A 408 -4.35 1.46 -9.53
CA ILE A 408 -4.18 2.88 -9.83
C ILE A 408 -3.51 3.62 -8.66
N LYS A 409 -3.84 3.26 -7.41
CA LYS A 409 -3.14 3.82 -6.23
C LYS A 409 -1.66 3.42 -6.22
N GLY A 410 -1.34 2.18 -6.57
CA GLY A 410 0.03 1.72 -6.70
C GLY A 410 0.82 2.56 -7.71
N PHE A 411 0.23 2.84 -8.88
CA PHE A 411 0.81 3.74 -9.88
C PHE A 411 1.04 5.15 -9.31
N ALA A 412 0.05 5.71 -8.63
CA ALA A 412 0.15 7.05 -8.05
C ALA A 412 1.28 7.15 -7.00
N VAL A 413 1.44 6.13 -6.16
CA VAL A 413 2.52 6.04 -5.16
C VAL A 413 3.88 5.97 -5.84
N THR A 414 4.08 5.06 -6.82
CA THR A 414 5.35 4.92 -7.53
C THR A 414 5.71 6.20 -8.30
N LEU A 415 4.73 6.82 -8.95
CA LEU A 415 4.90 8.08 -9.66
C LEU A 415 5.31 9.22 -8.69
N THR A 416 4.65 9.34 -7.55
CA THR A 416 4.98 10.34 -6.53
C THR A 416 6.40 10.17 -6.00
N ILE A 417 6.78 8.95 -5.63
CA ILE A 417 8.14 8.63 -5.17
C ILE A 417 9.14 8.94 -6.28
N GLY A 418 8.84 8.55 -7.52
CA GLY A 418 9.71 8.77 -8.67
C GLY A 418 9.94 10.25 -8.96
N ILE A 419 8.91 11.09 -8.88
CA ILE A 419 9.03 12.55 -9.08
C ILE A 419 9.82 13.19 -7.95
N ILE A 420 9.58 12.81 -6.70
CA ILE A 420 10.38 13.29 -5.55
C ILE A 420 11.86 12.90 -5.75
N GLY A 421 12.11 11.66 -6.17
CA GLY A 421 13.44 11.20 -6.53
C GLY A 421 14.05 12.00 -7.67
N THR A 422 13.30 12.30 -8.72
CA THR A 422 13.73 13.11 -9.86
C THR A 422 14.14 14.53 -9.43
N ILE A 423 13.32 15.21 -8.62
CA ILE A 423 13.64 16.52 -8.07
C ILE A 423 14.94 16.46 -7.25
N PHE A 424 15.05 15.47 -6.37
CA PHE A 424 16.23 15.30 -5.54
C PHE A 424 17.49 15.00 -6.38
N THR A 425 17.40 14.08 -7.32
CA THR A 425 18.56 13.68 -8.14
C THR A 425 18.99 14.79 -9.09
N SER A 426 18.06 15.50 -9.71
CA SER A 426 18.40 16.59 -10.63
C SER A 426 18.98 17.80 -9.89
N LEU A 427 18.38 18.24 -8.77
CA LEU A 427 18.79 19.49 -8.11
C LEU A 427 19.90 19.32 -7.06
N VAL A 428 19.99 18.13 -6.44
CA VAL A 428 20.96 17.89 -5.35
C VAL A 428 22.08 16.97 -5.82
N PHE A 429 21.77 15.77 -6.30
CA PHE A 429 22.76 14.77 -6.69
C PHE A 429 23.58 15.22 -7.90
N SER A 430 22.92 15.59 -9.01
CA SER A 430 23.59 16.06 -10.23
C SER A 430 24.43 17.31 -9.96
N ARG A 431 23.98 18.19 -9.06
CA ARG A 431 24.77 19.38 -8.68
C ARG A 431 26.06 19.02 -7.95
N VAL A 432 26.02 18.04 -7.05
CA VAL A 432 27.24 17.57 -6.35
C VAL A 432 28.25 17.02 -7.36
N LEU A 433 27.80 16.21 -8.30
CA LEU A 433 28.66 15.64 -9.33
C LEU A 433 29.19 16.71 -10.29
N MET A 434 28.35 17.64 -10.74
CA MET A 434 28.77 18.75 -11.61
C MET A 434 29.76 19.67 -10.93
N ASP A 435 29.58 19.97 -9.64
CA ASP A 435 30.57 20.75 -8.86
C ASP A 435 31.94 20.03 -8.76
N LEU A 436 31.93 18.69 -8.69
CA LEU A 436 33.13 17.85 -8.66
C LEU A 436 33.89 17.87 -9.98
N ILE A 437 33.19 17.78 -11.11
CA ILE A 437 33.81 17.75 -12.45
C ILE A 437 34.03 19.16 -13.02
N ALA A 438 33.58 20.23 -12.36
CA ALA A 438 33.71 21.61 -12.83
C ALA A 438 35.13 22.02 -13.28
N PRO A 439 36.23 21.58 -12.62
CA PRO A 439 37.61 21.91 -13.06
C PRO A 439 37.99 21.27 -14.40
N VAL A 440 37.36 20.13 -14.74
CA VAL A 440 37.68 19.32 -15.94
C VAL A 440 36.79 19.72 -17.12
N VAL A 441 35.62 20.27 -16.88
CA VAL A 441 34.69 20.73 -17.92
C VAL A 441 35.27 21.95 -18.61
N LYS A 442 35.84 21.73 -19.80
CA LYS A 442 36.34 22.79 -20.69
C LYS A 442 35.40 22.89 -21.89
N ASN A 443 35.41 24.06 -22.56
CA ASN A 443 34.60 24.32 -23.77
C ASN A 443 34.80 23.26 -24.90
N LYS A 444 35.94 22.56 -24.88
CA LYS A 444 36.31 21.52 -25.85
C LYS A 444 35.47 20.22 -25.70
N TYR A 445 34.85 19.99 -24.53
CA TYR A 445 34.06 18.78 -24.23
C TYR A 445 32.56 19.01 -24.36
N LEU A 446 32.13 20.15 -24.94
CA LEU A 446 30.77 20.36 -25.35
C LEU A 446 30.50 19.61 -26.65
N PRO A 447 29.38 18.87 -26.78
CA PRO A 447 29.14 18.02 -27.94
C PRO A 447 29.03 18.77 -29.26
N LEU A 448 29.22 18.03 -30.35
CA LEU A 448 29.40 18.43 -31.74
C LEU A 448 28.27 19.29 -32.38
N THR A 449 27.16 19.50 -31.72
CA THR A 449 26.02 20.29 -32.23
C THR A 449 26.18 21.80 -32.09
N SER A 450 27.33 22.30 -31.61
CA SER A 450 27.51 23.73 -31.27
C SER A 450 28.04 24.62 -32.41
N ASN A 451 28.13 24.14 -33.65
CA ASN A 451 28.64 24.96 -34.76
C ASN A 451 27.59 25.88 -35.44
N ALA A 452 26.36 25.90 -34.96
CA ALA A 452 25.35 26.87 -35.43
C ALA A 452 25.32 28.09 -34.51
N GLY A 453 26.10 29.11 -34.82
CA GLY A 453 25.97 30.43 -34.21
C GLY A 453 27.13 30.90 -33.34
N GLN A 454 28.36 30.92 -33.85
CA GLN A 454 29.36 31.90 -33.34
C GLN A 454 28.84 33.30 -33.68
N VAL A 455 28.06 33.89 -32.82
CA VAL A 455 27.93 35.35 -32.80
C VAL A 455 29.30 35.88 -32.41
N LYS A 456 30.05 36.39 -33.40
CA LYS A 456 31.27 37.17 -33.15
C LYS A 456 30.91 38.23 -32.13
N PRO A 457 31.77 38.51 -31.12
CA PRO A 457 31.59 39.65 -30.27
C PRO A 457 31.46 40.91 -31.15
N VAL A 458 30.44 41.68 -30.98
CA VAL A 458 30.35 43.01 -31.55
C VAL A 458 31.51 43.80 -30.89
N GLU A 459 32.58 43.95 -31.66
CA GLU A 459 33.68 44.85 -31.33
C GLU A 459 33.07 46.26 -31.25
N SER A 460 32.97 46.79 -30.05
CA SER A 460 32.48 48.16 -29.86
C SER A 460 33.52 49.06 -30.48
N ASP A 461 33.17 49.64 -31.64
CA ASP A 461 33.83 50.80 -32.25
C ASP A 461 33.76 51.98 -31.30
N GLN A 462 34.62 51.98 -30.28
CA GLN A 462 34.96 53.13 -29.48
C GLN A 462 36.39 53.59 -29.84
N LYS A 463 36.63 53.95 -31.08
CA LYS A 463 37.77 54.82 -31.47
C LYS A 463 37.30 55.54 -32.72
N ASN A 464 36.91 56.81 -32.54
CA ASN A 464 37.13 57.95 -33.39
C ASN A 464 36.04 59.04 -33.20
N THR A 465 36.09 59.73 -32.09
CA THR A 465 35.50 61.08 -31.98
C THR A 465 36.33 61.92 -30.99
N THR A 466 37.61 62.04 -31.29
CA THR A 466 38.47 63.07 -30.69
C THR A 466 39.52 63.51 -31.71
N SER A 467 39.10 64.23 -32.74
CA SER A 467 39.94 65.15 -33.54
C SER A 467 39.12 65.78 -34.63
N ASN A 468 38.46 66.91 -34.35
CA ASN A 468 38.23 68.03 -35.24
C ASN A 468 37.35 69.06 -34.56
N ASN A 469 37.98 69.84 -33.67
CA ASN A 469 37.42 71.16 -33.32
C ASN A 469 38.57 72.10 -32.97
N LYS A 470 39.40 72.41 -34.00
CA LYS A 470 40.24 73.60 -34.03
C LYS A 470 40.16 74.15 -35.46
N ASN A 471 39.61 75.32 -35.57
CA ASN A 471 39.63 76.30 -36.61
C ASN A 471 38.22 76.59 -37.22
N LYS A 472 37.63 77.62 -36.65
CA LYS A 472 37.16 78.77 -37.36
C LYS A 472 36.64 79.81 -36.36
N LYS A 473 37.60 80.64 -35.92
CA LYS A 473 37.30 82.03 -35.58
C LYS A 473 37.25 82.86 -36.91
N GLY A 474 36.30 83.72 -37.07
CA GLY A 474 36.45 84.79 -37.93
C GLY A 474 35.19 85.17 -38.74
N GLY A 475 34.61 86.26 -38.43
CA GLY A 475 34.03 87.16 -39.46
C GLY A 475 32.53 87.36 -39.45
N ASN A 476 32.12 88.32 -38.73
CA ASN A 476 31.58 89.62 -39.20
C ASN A 476 30.12 89.69 -39.64
N GLN A 477 29.40 90.53 -38.92
CA GLN A 477 28.52 91.60 -39.41
C GLN A 477 27.34 91.26 -40.38
N ARG A 478 26.18 91.32 -39.96
CA ARG A 478 25.24 92.47 -39.95
C ARG A 478 23.90 92.09 -39.38
#